data_eebbc18fedd877a4b850d9d69015c185
#
_entry.id   eebbc18fedd877a4b850d9d69015c185
#
_cell.length_a   1.000
_cell.length_b   1.000
_cell.length_c   1.000
_cell.angle_alpha   90.00
_cell.angle_beta   90.00
_cell.angle_gamma   90.00
#
_symmetry.space_group_name_H-M   'P 1'
#
loop_
_entity.id
_entity.type
_entity.pdbx_description
1 polymer ?
#
loop_
_entity_poly.entity_id
_entity_poly.type
_entity_poly.pdbx_seq_one_letter_code
_entity_poly.pdbx_strand_id
1 'polypeptide(L)'
;MRKKIIWFGVLWLTALSLSRAQTETPTKKKEIQITWLGHAAFELVSSGGTDILIDPFLTKNPGTPAELKDLSHYHPNFILVTHSHGDHLGDAVELAKMSKAKIVSVYMPEPFKKGELPRELIEPANVGDHLTLGDVKVHVVPAMHSSEPSGRPVGFVVEFADGRSVYHEGDTWIFGDMALIQEFYHPNIILMPVGAAADGQSPRMAWIAVTRYFKPQVVIPMHYGALPGSSTEADLRAVFGNDPRVVFMKPGETKKF
;
A
#
# COMPACT_ATOMS: atom_id res chain seq x y z
N MET A 1 -22.69 67.63 63.25
CA MET A 1 -22.97 66.96 61.95
C MET A 1 -22.12 65.72 61.84
N ARG A 2 -22.71 64.53 62.07
CA ARG A 2 -21.99 63.25 62.00
C ARG A 2 -22.29 62.55 60.68
N LYS A 3 -21.29 62.34 59.84
CA LYS A 3 -21.42 61.60 58.58
C LYS A 3 -21.36 60.09 58.86
N LYS A 4 -22.41 59.36 58.48
CA LYS A 4 -22.49 57.93 58.50
C LYS A 4 -21.83 57.39 57.24
N ILE A 5 -20.78 56.49 57.43
CA ILE A 5 -20.15 55.76 56.36
C ILE A 5 -20.86 54.41 56.25
N ILE A 6 -21.47 54.16 55.09
CA ILE A 6 -22.08 52.84 54.74
C ILE A 6 -21.02 51.99 54.03
N TRP A 7 -20.71 50.83 54.63
CA TRP A 7 -19.87 49.85 53.98
C TRP A 7 -20.73 48.92 53.12
N PHE A 8 -20.48 48.88 51.80
CA PHE A 8 -21.02 47.86 50.91
C PHE A 8 -20.03 46.69 50.89
N GLY A 9 -20.43 45.55 51.48
CA GLY A 9 -19.71 44.30 51.36
C GLY A 9 -19.98 43.66 49.99
N VAL A 10 -18.95 43.55 49.17
CA VAL A 10 -19.01 42.80 47.91
C VAL A 10 -18.71 41.32 48.19
N LEU A 11 -19.74 40.48 48.08
CA LEU A 11 -19.62 39.02 48.18
C LEU A 11 -19.06 38.50 46.88
N TRP A 12 -17.81 38.01 46.88
CA TRP A 12 -17.26 37.26 45.77
C TRP A 12 -17.71 35.81 45.84
N LEU A 13 -18.61 35.40 44.93
CA LEU A 13 -18.96 34.01 44.68
C LEU A 13 -17.88 33.43 43.74
N THR A 14 -16.96 32.65 44.29
CA THR A 14 -16.03 31.84 43.49
C THR A 14 -16.78 30.60 42.98
N ALA A 15 -17.15 30.62 41.71
CA ALA A 15 -17.64 29.42 41.03
C ALA A 15 -16.47 28.47 40.78
N LEU A 16 -16.38 27.38 41.52
CA LEU A 16 -15.51 26.26 41.20
C LEU A 16 -16.07 25.56 39.95
N SER A 17 -15.48 25.82 38.80
CA SER A 17 -15.73 25.03 37.60
C SER A 17 -15.00 23.68 37.75
N LEU A 18 -15.74 22.64 38.08
CA LEU A 18 -15.27 21.24 37.98
C LEU A 18 -15.07 20.93 36.47
N SER A 19 -13.84 21.06 36.01
CA SER A 19 -13.44 20.53 34.71
C SER A 19 -13.52 19.00 34.78
N ARG A 20 -14.58 18.46 34.16
CA ARG A 20 -14.73 17.03 33.97
C ARG A 20 -13.71 16.60 32.91
N ALA A 21 -12.58 16.08 33.34
CA ALA A 21 -11.64 15.43 32.45
C ALA A 21 -12.40 14.31 31.73
N GLN A 22 -12.71 14.51 30.48
CA GLN A 22 -13.16 13.43 29.59
C GLN A 22 -11.98 12.47 29.47
N THR A 23 -12.08 11.32 30.12
CA THR A 23 -11.21 10.18 29.83
C THR A 23 -11.52 9.73 28.41
N GLU A 24 -10.71 10.14 27.46
CA GLU A 24 -10.73 9.58 26.12
C GLU A 24 -10.44 8.07 26.26
N THR A 25 -11.45 7.27 25.98
CA THR A 25 -11.30 5.82 25.84
C THR A 25 -10.29 5.62 24.70
N PRO A 26 -9.20 4.85 24.88
CA PRO A 26 -8.25 4.61 23.82
C PRO A 26 -9.00 3.98 22.66
N THR A 27 -9.15 4.71 21.56
CA THR A 27 -9.72 4.18 20.32
C THR A 27 -8.82 3.05 19.87
N LYS A 28 -9.35 1.82 19.89
CA LYS A 28 -8.66 0.64 19.37
C LYS A 28 -8.15 1.01 17.97
N LYS A 29 -6.83 0.98 17.76
CA LYS A 29 -6.25 1.24 16.44
C LYS A 29 -6.99 0.37 15.43
N LYS A 30 -7.56 0.99 14.44
CA LYS A 30 -8.24 0.26 13.37
C LYS A 30 -7.18 -0.52 12.60
N GLU A 31 -7.29 -1.84 12.54
CA GLU A 31 -6.31 -2.73 11.92
C GLU A 31 -6.37 -2.64 10.40
N ILE A 32 -5.21 -2.56 9.75
CA ILE A 32 -5.04 -2.76 8.31
C ILE A 32 -4.65 -4.21 8.12
N GLN A 33 -5.27 -4.90 7.17
CA GLN A 33 -4.91 -6.26 6.83
C GLN A 33 -4.12 -6.26 5.52
N ILE A 34 -3.01 -6.98 5.50
CA ILE A 34 -2.16 -7.17 4.34
C ILE A 34 -2.01 -8.66 4.13
N THR A 35 -2.49 -9.17 2.99
CA THR A 35 -2.33 -10.57 2.57
C THR A 35 -1.36 -10.62 1.40
N TRP A 36 -0.29 -11.40 1.52
CA TRP A 36 0.59 -11.67 0.37
C TRP A 36 0.04 -12.85 -0.43
N LEU A 37 -0.24 -12.66 -1.71
CA LEU A 37 -0.82 -13.69 -2.58
C LEU A 37 0.23 -14.40 -3.43
N GLY A 38 1.50 -14.00 -3.28
CA GLY A 38 2.64 -14.49 -4.02
C GLY A 38 3.15 -13.48 -5.06
N HIS A 39 4.45 -13.53 -5.37
CA HIS A 39 5.13 -12.62 -6.27
C HIS A 39 4.93 -11.14 -5.86
N ALA A 40 4.35 -10.30 -6.72
CA ALA A 40 3.97 -8.92 -6.39
C ALA A 40 2.49 -8.75 -6.02
N ALA A 41 1.72 -9.84 -5.95
CA ALA A 41 0.29 -9.79 -5.68
C ALA A 41 -0.02 -9.61 -4.20
N PHE A 42 -0.76 -8.56 -3.85
CA PHE A 42 -1.20 -8.27 -2.49
C PHE A 42 -2.67 -7.90 -2.43
N GLU A 43 -3.32 -8.28 -1.33
CA GLU A 43 -4.61 -7.77 -0.93
C GLU A 43 -4.46 -6.88 0.30
N LEU A 44 -4.98 -5.67 0.23
CA LEU A 44 -5.01 -4.70 1.32
C LEU A 44 -6.44 -4.43 1.71
N VAL A 45 -6.80 -4.71 2.97
CA VAL A 45 -8.13 -4.39 3.49
C VAL A 45 -8.02 -3.30 4.55
N SER A 46 -8.69 -2.17 4.30
CA SER A 46 -8.75 -1.07 5.23
C SER A 46 -9.64 -1.37 6.42
N SER A 47 -9.49 -0.60 7.49
CA SER A 47 -10.37 -0.70 8.64
C SER A 47 -11.82 -0.25 8.39
N GLY A 48 -12.06 0.47 7.30
CA GLY A 48 -13.40 0.86 6.83
C GLY A 48 -14.02 -0.16 5.87
N GLY A 49 -13.26 -1.20 5.48
CA GLY A 49 -13.72 -2.28 4.61
C GLY A 49 -13.41 -2.07 3.13
N THR A 50 -12.61 -1.04 2.76
CA THR A 50 -12.13 -0.94 1.38
C THR A 50 -11.11 -2.04 1.12
N ASP A 51 -11.41 -2.87 0.13
CA ASP A 51 -10.60 -4.00 -0.32
C ASP A 51 -9.92 -3.65 -1.64
N ILE A 52 -8.61 -3.76 -1.66
CA ILE A 52 -7.74 -3.41 -2.79
C ILE A 52 -6.85 -4.60 -3.13
N LEU A 53 -6.92 -5.07 -4.37
CA LEU A 53 -5.90 -5.97 -4.93
C LEU A 53 -4.84 -5.15 -5.66
N ILE A 54 -3.58 -5.50 -5.48
CA ILE A 54 -2.46 -4.91 -6.21
C ILE A 54 -1.77 -6.01 -7.00
N ASP A 55 -1.53 -5.78 -8.29
CA ASP A 55 -0.82 -6.68 -9.22
C ASP A 55 -1.27 -8.15 -9.14
N PRO A 56 -2.56 -8.46 -9.38
CA PRO A 56 -3.13 -9.78 -9.11
C PRO A 56 -2.70 -10.84 -10.13
N PHE A 57 -1.45 -11.27 -10.08
CA PHE A 57 -0.92 -12.40 -10.82
C PHE A 57 -1.12 -13.69 -10.01
N LEU A 58 -2.26 -14.36 -10.16
CA LEU A 58 -2.70 -15.48 -9.32
C LEU A 58 -2.73 -16.81 -10.07
N THR A 59 -3.55 -16.91 -11.13
CA THR A 59 -3.84 -18.18 -11.80
C THR A 59 -2.59 -18.81 -12.44
N LYS A 60 -1.76 -18.00 -13.07
CA LYS A 60 -0.52 -18.43 -13.74
C LYS A 60 0.73 -18.33 -12.88
N ASN A 61 0.64 -17.79 -11.67
CA ASN A 61 1.78 -17.68 -10.77
C ASN A 61 2.12 -19.04 -10.15
N PRO A 62 3.34 -19.58 -10.39
CA PRO A 62 3.73 -20.86 -9.81
C PRO A 62 3.89 -20.81 -8.28
N GLY A 63 4.14 -19.62 -7.71
CA GLY A 63 4.29 -19.42 -6.28
C GLY A 63 2.95 -19.22 -5.52
N THR A 64 1.84 -19.01 -6.23
CA THR A 64 0.53 -18.91 -5.59
C THR A 64 -0.03 -20.29 -5.27
N PRO A 65 -0.40 -20.60 -4.02
CA PRO A 65 -1.07 -21.85 -3.64
C PRO A 65 -2.35 -22.10 -4.45
N ALA A 66 -2.64 -23.38 -4.69
CA ALA A 66 -3.76 -23.77 -5.54
C ALA A 66 -5.12 -23.22 -5.05
N GLU A 67 -5.33 -23.17 -3.74
CA GLU A 67 -6.53 -22.64 -3.09
C GLU A 67 -6.73 -21.14 -3.30
N LEU A 68 -5.67 -20.40 -3.62
CA LEU A 68 -5.73 -18.97 -3.91
C LEU A 68 -5.89 -18.65 -5.40
N LYS A 69 -5.93 -19.65 -6.26
CA LYS A 69 -6.06 -19.46 -7.71
C LYS A 69 -7.52 -19.39 -8.19
N ASP A 70 -8.49 -19.68 -7.33
CA ASP A 70 -9.89 -19.52 -7.65
C ASP A 70 -10.29 -18.05 -7.52
N LEU A 71 -10.43 -17.39 -8.66
CA LEU A 71 -10.75 -15.96 -8.73
C LEU A 71 -12.11 -15.62 -8.14
N SER A 72 -13.03 -16.62 -8.01
CA SER A 72 -14.36 -16.38 -7.42
C SER A 72 -14.32 -16.03 -5.93
N HIS A 73 -13.21 -16.23 -5.25
CA HIS A 73 -13.03 -15.87 -3.85
C HIS A 73 -12.69 -14.39 -3.64
N TYR A 74 -12.32 -13.67 -4.70
CA TYR A 74 -11.88 -12.27 -4.59
C TYR A 74 -13.00 -11.31 -4.96
N HIS A 75 -13.29 -10.36 -4.07
CA HIS A 75 -14.33 -9.34 -4.27
C HIS A 75 -13.79 -7.93 -4.02
N PRO A 76 -12.68 -7.54 -4.63
CA PRO A 76 -12.07 -6.25 -4.38
C PRO A 76 -13.00 -5.12 -4.81
N ASN A 77 -12.88 -3.96 -4.14
CA ASN A 77 -13.48 -2.71 -4.59
C ASN A 77 -12.65 -2.08 -5.71
N PHE A 78 -11.32 -2.19 -5.61
CA PHE A 78 -10.37 -1.62 -6.56
C PHE A 78 -9.24 -2.60 -6.84
N ILE A 79 -8.70 -2.51 -8.05
CA ILE A 79 -7.51 -3.25 -8.47
C ILE A 79 -6.48 -2.23 -8.94
N LEU A 80 -5.32 -2.19 -8.30
CA LEU A 80 -4.20 -1.34 -8.70
C LEU A 80 -3.23 -2.17 -9.54
N VAL A 81 -2.83 -1.65 -10.70
CA VAL A 81 -1.86 -2.32 -11.58
C VAL A 81 -0.69 -1.39 -11.80
N THR A 82 0.49 -1.81 -11.34
CA THR A 82 1.71 -0.99 -11.38
C THR A 82 2.24 -0.82 -12.79
N HIS A 83 2.17 -1.86 -13.63
CA HIS A 83 2.59 -1.83 -15.02
C HIS A 83 2.04 -3.03 -15.81
N SER A 84 2.28 -3.08 -17.12
CA SER A 84 1.60 -4.01 -18.04
C SER A 84 2.28 -5.37 -18.23
N HIS A 85 3.37 -5.68 -17.53
CA HIS A 85 3.94 -7.03 -17.57
C HIS A 85 2.94 -8.07 -17.09
N GLY A 86 3.03 -9.27 -17.67
CA GLY A 86 2.04 -10.33 -17.43
C GLY A 86 1.97 -10.85 -16.00
N ASP A 87 3.07 -10.74 -15.26
CA ASP A 87 3.20 -11.11 -13.85
C ASP A 87 2.77 -10.01 -12.85
N HIS A 88 2.24 -8.89 -13.37
CA HIS A 88 1.62 -7.79 -12.60
C HIS A 88 0.18 -7.54 -13.07
N LEU A 89 -0.03 -7.29 -14.38
CA LEU A 89 -1.38 -7.16 -14.93
C LEU A 89 -2.21 -8.42 -14.66
N GLY A 90 -1.60 -9.59 -14.81
CA GLY A 90 -2.13 -10.89 -14.40
C GLY A 90 -3.59 -11.12 -14.72
N ASP A 91 -4.36 -11.37 -13.67
CA ASP A 91 -5.80 -11.66 -13.73
C ASP A 91 -6.67 -10.40 -13.51
N ALA A 92 -6.08 -9.19 -13.52
CA ALA A 92 -6.79 -7.94 -13.19
C ALA A 92 -8.04 -7.68 -14.03
N VAL A 93 -7.97 -7.93 -15.35
CA VAL A 93 -9.10 -7.70 -16.26
C VAL A 93 -10.25 -8.66 -15.98
N GLU A 94 -9.95 -9.93 -15.71
CA GLU A 94 -10.97 -10.95 -15.39
C GLU A 94 -11.60 -10.67 -14.02
N LEU A 95 -10.79 -10.38 -13.02
CA LEU A 95 -11.27 -9.99 -11.69
C LEU A 95 -12.16 -8.75 -11.74
N ALA A 96 -11.79 -7.72 -12.50
CA ALA A 96 -12.61 -6.52 -12.65
C ALA A 96 -13.97 -6.82 -13.29
N LYS A 97 -14.01 -7.72 -14.29
CA LYS A 97 -15.29 -8.16 -14.90
C LYS A 97 -16.18 -8.90 -13.91
N MET A 98 -15.59 -9.77 -13.09
CA MET A 98 -16.32 -10.60 -12.12
C MET A 98 -16.83 -9.77 -10.94
N SER A 99 -15.96 -8.99 -10.29
CA SER A 99 -16.25 -8.23 -9.07
C SER A 99 -16.87 -6.85 -9.32
N LYS A 100 -16.80 -6.33 -10.57
CA LYS A 100 -17.10 -4.94 -10.93
C LYS A 100 -16.13 -3.92 -10.29
N ALA A 101 -14.96 -4.37 -9.83
CA ALA A 101 -13.90 -3.50 -9.33
C ALA A 101 -13.39 -2.57 -10.42
N LYS A 102 -13.03 -1.35 -10.04
CA LYS A 102 -12.33 -0.44 -10.95
C LYS A 102 -10.84 -0.78 -10.98
N ILE A 103 -10.25 -0.86 -12.18
CA ILE A 103 -8.81 -0.95 -12.36
C ILE A 103 -8.24 0.47 -12.37
N VAL A 104 -7.31 0.73 -11.46
CA VAL A 104 -6.51 1.95 -11.41
C VAL A 104 -5.14 1.64 -11.97
N SER A 105 -4.75 2.33 -13.02
CA SER A 105 -3.44 2.17 -13.64
C SER A 105 -3.05 3.41 -14.44
N VAL A 106 -1.77 3.59 -14.69
CA VAL A 106 -1.33 4.51 -15.74
C VAL A 106 -1.80 3.97 -17.08
N TYR A 107 -2.22 4.89 -17.96
CA TYR A 107 -2.83 4.55 -19.24
C TYR A 107 -2.13 3.39 -19.96
N MET A 108 -2.83 2.26 -20.04
CA MET A 108 -2.38 1.04 -20.69
C MET A 108 -3.32 0.75 -21.87
N PRO A 109 -3.01 1.22 -23.08
CA PRO A 109 -3.92 1.08 -24.20
C PRO A 109 -4.20 -0.37 -24.61
N GLU A 110 -3.25 -1.30 -24.48
CA GLU A 110 -3.41 -2.65 -25.04
C GLU A 110 -4.49 -3.50 -24.36
N PRO A 111 -4.53 -3.67 -23.00
CA PRO A 111 -5.59 -4.44 -22.36
C PRO A 111 -6.96 -3.78 -22.49
N PHE A 112 -7.00 -2.46 -22.73
CA PHE A 112 -8.24 -1.67 -22.70
C PHE A 112 -8.73 -1.23 -24.10
N LYS A 113 -7.86 -1.17 -25.12
CA LYS A 113 -8.22 -0.78 -26.49
C LYS A 113 -9.17 -1.74 -27.19
N LYS A 114 -9.16 -3.00 -26.85
CA LYS A 114 -9.96 -4.03 -27.54
C LYS A 114 -11.39 -4.15 -27.07
N GLY A 115 -11.87 -3.26 -26.17
CA GLY A 115 -13.21 -3.34 -25.60
C GLY A 115 -13.39 -4.55 -24.67
N GLU A 116 -12.30 -5.14 -24.21
CA GLU A 116 -12.32 -6.28 -23.30
C GLU A 116 -12.81 -5.90 -21.90
N LEU A 117 -12.59 -4.64 -21.49
CA LEU A 117 -13.04 -4.10 -20.21
C LEU A 117 -13.97 -2.90 -20.43
N PRO A 118 -15.18 -2.87 -19.80
CA PRO A 118 -16.06 -1.70 -19.83
C PRO A 118 -15.35 -0.44 -19.33
N ARG A 119 -15.58 0.71 -20.01
CA ARG A 119 -14.88 1.97 -19.71
C ARG A 119 -15.11 2.45 -18.27
N GLU A 120 -16.27 2.17 -17.69
CA GLU A 120 -16.63 2.49 -16.31
C GLU A 120 -15.82 1.73 -15.26
N LEU A 121 -15.17 0.63 -15.63
CA LEU A 121 -14.28 -0.14 -14.78
C LEU A 121 -12.80 0.30 -14.91
N ILE A 122 -12.53 1.36 -15.66
CA ILE A 122 -11.18 1.91 -15.85
C ILE A 122 -11.10 3.26 -15.16
N GLU A 123 -10.23 3.37 -14.17
CA GLU A 123 -9.86 4.62 -13.49
C GLU A 123 -8.44 5.00 -13.90
N PRO A 124 -8.25 5.84 -14.94
CA PRO A 124 -6.92 6.20 -15.39
C PRO A 124 -6.22 7.09 -14.39
N ALA A 125 -4.95 6.84 -14.18
CA ALA A 125 -4.11 7.61 -13.28
C ALA A 125 -2.79 8.00 -13.95
N ASN A 126 -2.11 9.00 -13.40
CA ASN A 126 -0.77 9.41 -13.79
C ASN A 126 0.13 9.55 -12.57
N VAL A 127 1.43 9.55 -12.79
CA VAL A 127 2.40 9.89 -11.74
C VAL A 127 2.08 11.28 -11.20
N GLY A 128 1.93 11.37 -9.87
CA GLY A 128 1.56 12.59 -9.16
C GLY A 128 0.07 12.70 -8.84
N ASP A 129 -0.78 11.81 -9.37
CA ASP A 129 -2.21 11.81 -9.04
C ASP A 129 -2.46 11.32 -7.61
N HIS A 130 -3.54 11.85 -7.03
CA HIS A 130 -4.07 11.49 -5.71
C HIS A 130 -5.53 11.08 -5.88
N LEU A 131 -5.83 9.82 -5.63
CA LEU A 131 -7.16 9.26 -5.78
C LEU A 131 -7.76 8.94 -4.41
N THR A 132 -9.04 9.26 -4.20
CA THR A 132 -9.79 8.78 -3.04
C THR A 132 -10.58 7.54 -3.45
N LEU A 133 -10.23 6.40 -2.90
CA LEU A 133 -10.80 5.10 -3.19
C LEU A 133 -11.43 4.52 -1.93
N GLY A 134 -12.76 4.60 -1.81
CA GLY A 134 -13.44 4.25 -0.57
C GLY A 134 -12.98 5.13 0.62
N ASP A 135 -12.44 4.50 1.65
CA ASP A 135 -11.91 5.18 2.85
C ASP A 135 -10.37 5.34 2.85
N VAL A 136 -9.72 5.12 1.71
CA VAL A 136 -8.27 5.30 1.56
C VAL A 136 -7.92 6.34 0.50
N LYS A 137 -6.70 6.85 0.56
CA LYS A 137 -6.10 7.65 -0.51
C LYS A 137 -4.99 6.87 -1.17
N VAL A 138 -4.92 6.94 -2.48
CA VAL A 138 -3.87 6.29 -3.28
C VAL A 138 -3.09 7.36 -4.02
N HIS A 139 -1.79 7.40 -3.78
CA HIS A 139 -0.86 8.29 -4.45
C HIS A 139 -0.06 7.49 -5.47
N VAL A 140 -0.03 7.98 -6.71
CA VAL A 140 0.70 7.35 -7.81
C VAL A 140 2.10 7.95 -7.89
N VAL A 141 3.11 7.13 -7.67
CA VAL A 141 4.52 7.57 -7.62
C VAL A 141 5.34 6.92 -8.74
N PRO A 142 6.46 7.54 -9.18
CA PRO A 142 7.27 6.98 -10.24
C PRO A 142 7.91 5.64 -9.84
N ALA A 143 8.11 4.77 -10.84
CA ALA A 143 8.97 3.59 -10.78
C ALA A 143 9.91 3.57 -11.99
N MET A 144 11.10 2.96 -11.82
CA MET A 144 12.14 2.88 -12.86
C MET A 144 12.24 1.47 -13.40
N HIS A 145 11.38 1.16 -14.37
CA HIS A 145 11.25 -0.15 -15.01
C HIS A 145 10.70 0.01 -16.43
N SER A 146 10.57 -1.08 -17.17
CA SER A 146 9.83 -1.09 -18.43
C SER A 146 8.34 -1.39 -18.22
N SER A 147 7.53 -1.24 -19.24
CA SER A 147 6.10 -1.53 -19.20
C SER A 147 5.62 -1.92 -20.61
N GLU A 148 6.05 -3.11 -21.09
CA GLU A 148 5.57 -3.64 -22.37
C GLU A 148 4.29 -4.47 -22.15
N PRO A 149 3.37 -4.42 -23.12
CA PRO A 149 3.40 -3.72 -24.40
C PRO A 149 3.02 -2.24 -24.30
N SER A 150 2.67 -1.71 -23.13
CA SER A 150 2.22 -0.32 -23.05
C SER A 150 2.22 0.24 -21.64
N GLY A 151 2.03 1.54 -21.51
CA GLY A 151 1.91 2.24 -20.25
C GLY A 151 3.26 2.72 -19.73
N ARG A 152 3.29 3.01 -18.44
CA ARG A 152 4.45 3.48 -17.69
C ARG A 152 4.44 2.77 -16.32
N PRO A 153 5.58 2.29 -15.84
CA PRO A 153 5.64 1.68 -14.51
C PRO A 153 5.46 2.75 -13.43
N VAL A 154 4.73 2.37 -12.39
CA VAL A 154 4.46 3.20 -11.21
C VAL A 154 4.49 2.35 -9.95
N GLY A 155 4.67 3.01 -8.81
CA GLY A 155 4.34 2.49 -7.51
C GLY A 155 3.09 3.16 -6.94
N PHE A 156 2.51 2.58 -5.90
CA PHE A 156 1.36 3.11 -5.19
C PHE A 156 1.64 3.28 -3.71
N VAL A 157 1.40 4.49 -3.18
CA VAL A 157 1.35 4.70 -1.74
C VAL A 157 -0.12 4.76 -1.33
N VAL A 158 -0.56 3.75 -0.58
CA VAL A 158 -1.93 3.65 -0.06
C VAL A 158 -1.95 4.20 1.36
N GLU A 159 -2.57 5.37 1.55
CA GLU A 159 -2.73 6.04 2.84
C GLU A 159 -4.10 5.68 3.44
N PHE A 160 -4.10 5.18 4.66
CA PHE A 160 -5.27 4.78 5.40
C PHE A 160 -5.77 5.91 6.32
N ALA A 161 -7.03 5.82 6.74
CA ALA A 161 -7.70 6.86 7.51
C ALA A 161 -7.05 7.18 8.88
N ASP A 162 -6.19 6.32 9.40
CA ASP A 162 -5.43 6.53 10.63
C ASP A 162 -4.04 7.16 10.41
N GLY A 163 -3.72 7.52 9.17
CA GLY A 163 -2.46 8.15 8.76
C GLY A 163 -1.32 7.18 8.48
N ARG A 164 -1.52 5.87 8.65
CA ARG A 164 -0.55 4.88 8.20
C ARG A 164 -0.59 4.73 6.68
N SER A 165 0.54 4.35 6.09
CA SER A 165 0.63 4.13 4.66
C SER A 165 1.44 2.89 4.30
N VAL A 166 1.02 2.25 3.21
CA VAL A 166 1.69 1.12 2.57
C VAL A 166 2.17 1.57 1.21
N TYR A 167 3.46 1.42 0.96
CA TYR A 167 4.05 1.68 -0.35
C TYR A 167 4.32 0.35 -1.06
N HIS A 168 3.59 0.09 -2.12
CA HIS A 168 3.89 -0.97 -3.07
C HIS A 168 4.78 -0.37 -4.16
N GLU A 169 6.04 -0.78 -4.20
CA GLU A 169 7.02 -0.17 -5.11
C GLU A 169 6.76 -0.52 -6.59
N GLY A 170 5.94 -1.55 -6.87
CA GLY A 170 5.90 -2.20 -8.17
C GLY A 170 7.25 -2.82 -8.50
N ASP A 171 7.54 -2.99 -9.79
CA ASP A 171 8.89 -3.26 -10.21
C ASP A 171 9.62 -1.94 -10.42
N THR A 172 10.72 -1.79 -9.73
CA THR A 172 11.54 -0.59 -9.85
C THR A 172 13.00 -0.89 -9.58
N TRP A 173 13.88 -0.23 -10.32
CA TRP A 173 15.27 -0.07 -9.94
C TRP A 173 15.40 1.07 -8.93
N ILE A 174 16.49 1.07 -8.14
CA ILE A 174 16.80 2.17 -7.19
C ILE A 174 17.04 3.49 -7.94
N PHE A 175 16.41 4.58 -7.50
CA PHE A 175 16.57 5.91 -8.08
C PHE A 175 16.52 7.00 -7.00
N GLY A 176 17.07 8.19 -7.33
CA GLY A 176 17.28 9.26 -6.34
C GLY A 176 16.00 9.85 -5.77
N ASP A 177 14.93 9.92 -6.60
CA ASP A 177 13.67 10.54 -6.20
C ASP A 177 12.85 9.69 -5.22
N MET A 178 13.31 8.48 -4.88
CA MET A 178 12.80 7.73 -3.73
C MET A 178 12.85 8.55 -2.44
N ALA A 179 13.82 9.48 -2.32
CA ALA A 179 13.89 10.43 -1.22
C ALA A 179 12.65 11.35 -1.15
N LEU A 180 12.10 11.76 -2.30
CA LEU A 180 10.89 12.59 -2.37
C LEU A 180 9.65 11.78 -2.00
N ILE A 181 9.59 10.50 -2.36
CA ILE A 181 8.49 9.61 -1.93
C ILE A 181 8.48 9.52 -0.41
N GLN A 182 9.64 9.35 0.21
CA GLN A 182 9.76 9.39 1.67
C GLN A 182 9.36 10.74 2.26
N GLU A 183 9.80 11.84 1.66
CA GLU A 183 9.53 13.19 2.16
C GLU A 183 8.05 13.55 2.12
N PHE A 184 7.35 13.16 1.05
CA PHE A 184 5.93 13.54 0.87
C PHE A 184 4.96 12.58 1.55
N TYR A 185 5.26 11.27 1.58
CA TYR A 185 4.28 10.25 1.96
C TYR A 185 4.64 9.43 3.19
N HIS A 186 5.90 9.50 3.66
CA HIS A 186 6.38 8.82 4.88
C HIS A 186 5.89 7.37 5.03
N PRO A 187 6.10 6.46 4.04
CA PRO A 187 5.52 5.13 4.08
C PRO A 187 5.96 4.36 5.33
N ASN A 188 4.96 3.83 6.06
CA ASN A 188 5.20 3.05 7.28
C ASN A 188 5.57 1.60 6.94
N ILE A 189 4.95 1.06 5.89
CA ILE A 189 5.14 -0.31 5.41
C ILE A 189 5.56 -0.23 3.95
N ILE A 190 6.62 -0.94 3.57
CA ILE A 190 7.10 -1.02 2.20
C ILE A 190 7.00 -2.47 1.71
N LEU A 191 6.30 -2.68 0.60
CA LEU A 191 6.26 -3.92 -0.16
C LEU A 191 7.33 -3.80 -1.24
N MET A 192 8.47 -4.46 -1.01
CA MET A 192 9.73 -4.18 -1.71
C MET A 192 10.09 -5.28 -2.69
N PRO A 193 10.23 -5.02 -4.00
CA PRO A 193 10.69 -6.00 -4.96
C PRO A 193 12.15 -6.35 -4.69
N VAL A 194 12.45 -7.65 -4.65
CA VAL A 194 13.78 -8.19 -4.36
C VAL A 194 14.15 -9.34 -5.31
N GLY A 195 13.57 -9.32 -6.52
CA GLY A 195 13.81 -10.29 -7.57
C GLY A 195 15.27 -10.33 -8.04
N ALA A 196 15.52 -11.01 -9.16
CA ALA A 196 16.81 -10.96 -9.82
C ALA A 196 17.07 -9.56 -10.42
N ALA A 197 18.35 -9.27 -10.71
CA ALA A 197 18.74 -7.98 -11.30
C ALA A 197 18.04 -7.66 -12.65
N ALA A 198 17.52 -8.68 -13.33
CA ALA A 198 16.76 -8.53 -14.57
C ALA A 198 15.31 -8.04 -14.35
N ASP A 199 14.75 -8.27 -13.12
CA ASP A 199 13.35 -8.00 -12.80
C ASP A 199 13.18 -6.78 -11.90
N GLY A 200 14.18 -5.89 -11.83
CA GLY A 200 14.13 -4.71 -10.98
C GLY A 200 15.29 -4.64 -10.01
N GLN A 201 15.04 -4.70 -8.70
CA GLN A 201 16.08 -4.59 -7.69
C GLN A 201 16.64 -5.95 -7.26
N SER A 202 17.98 -6.10 -7.28
CA SER A 202 18.60 -7.19 -6.54
C SER A 202 18.43 -7.00 -5.03
N PRO A 203 18.50 -8.06 -4.20
CA PRO A 203 18.36 -7.93 -2.74
C PRO A 203 19.25 -6.84 -2.13
N ARG A 204 20.50 -6.72 -2.62
CA ARG A 204 21.44 -5.69 -2.16
C ARG A 204 20.98 -4.27 -2.53
N MET A 205 20.51 -4.07 -3.77
CA MET A 205 20.05 -2.73 -4.20
C MET A 205 18.77 -2.34 -3.47
N ALA A 206 17.82 -3.27 -3.33
CA ALA A 206 16.61 -3.06 -2.55
C ALA A 206 16.91 -2.67 -1.11
N TRP A 207 17.86 -3.36 -0.46
CA TRP A 207 18.28 -3.03 0.89
C TRP A 207 18.94 -1.65 1.01
N ILE A 208 19.76 -1.26 0.02
CA ILE A 208 20.34 0.09 -0.05
C ILE A 208 19.21 1.12 -0.23
N ALA A 209 18.21 0.87 -1.09
CA ALA A 209 17.08 1.78 -1.28
C ALA A 209 16.34 2.03 0.04
N VAL A 210 15.93 0.95 0.72
CA VAL A 210 15.22 1.04 2.00
C VAL A 210 16.03 1.72 3.09
N THR A 211 17.32 1.40 3.22
CA THR A 211 18.13 1.95 4.30
C THR A 211 18.60 3.38 4.03
N ARG A 212 18.74 3.78 2.76
CA ARG A 212 19.23 5.09 2.37
C ARG A 212 18.13 6.13 2.22
N TYR A 213 17.00 5.76 1.62
CA TYR A 213 15.95 6.70 1.24
C TYR A 213 14.74 6.65 2.15
N PHE A 214 14.40 5.49 2.70
CA PHE A 214 13.18 5.29 3.46
C PHE A 214 13.42 5.10 4.96
N LYS A 215 12.37 5.29 5.75
CA LYS A 215 12.36 5.07 7.21
C LYS A 215 11.14 4.23 7.63
N PRO A 216 10.93 3.07 7.02
CA PRO A 216 9.76 2.26 7.30
C PRO A 216 9.84 1.62 8.67
N GLN A 217 8.67 1.32 9.24
CA GLN A 217 8.54 0.48 10.42
C GLN A 217 8.55 -1.01 10.04
N VAL A 218 8.07 -1.33 8.81
CA VAL A 218 7.98 -2.69 8.28
C VAL A 218 8.42 -2.71 6.83
N VAL A 219 9.19 -3.73 6.46
CA VAL A 219 9.58 -4.05 5.09
C VAL A 219 9.13 -5.47 4.80
N ILE A 220 8.30 -5.65 3.79
CA ILE A 220 7.85 -6.95 3.32
C ILE A 220 8.49 -7.19 1.95
N PRO A 221 9.46 -8.10 1.85
CA PRO A 221 10.04 -8.49 0.56
C PRO A 221 8.99 -9.16 -0.32
N MET A 222 9.00 -8.86 -1.61
CA MET A 222 8.14 -9.45 -2.62
C MET A 222 8.91 -9.76 -3.90
N HIS A 223 8.27 -10.39 -4.90
CA HIS A 223 8.85 -10.66 -6.21
C HIS A 223 10.05 -11.62 -6.15
N TYR A 224 10.01 -12.61 -5.26
CA TYR A 224 11.07 -13.61 -5.09
C TYR A 224 10.52 -15.04 -4.98
N GLY A 225 11.36 -16.03 -5.22
CA GLY A 225 11.08 -17.45 -4.95
C GLY A 225 10.14 -18.16 -5.93
N ALA A 226 9.39 -17.43 -6.76
CA ALA A 226 8.33 -18.00 -7.59
C ALA A 226 8.80 -18.35 -9.01
N LEU A 227 9.57 -17.48 -9.64
CA LEU A 227 9.98 -17.62 -11.04
C LEU A 227 11.42 -18.13 -11.15
N PRO A 228 11.77 -18.86 -12.22
CA PRO A 228 13.14 -19.31 -12.45
C PRO A 228 14.14 -18.15 -12.46
N GLY A 229 15.24 -18.28 -11.72
CA GLY A 229 16.27 -17.24 -11.61
C GLY A 229 15.97 -16.14 -10.60
N SER A 230 14.81 -16.16 -9.93
CA SER A 230 14.51 -15.25 -8.83
C SER A 230 15.39 -15.52 -7.62
N SER A 231 15.66 -14.48 -6.82
CA SER A 231 16.28 -14.60 -5.50
C SER A 231 15.47 -15.53 -4.60
N THR A 232 16.15 -16.23 -3.73
CA THR A 232 15.53 -17.10 -2.71
C THR A 232 15.43 -16.35 -1.37
N GLU A 233 14.58 -16.83 -0.44
CA GLU A 233 14.54 -16.29 0.92
C GLU A 233 15.91 -16.35 1.62
N ALA A 234 16.71 -17.37 1.32
CA ALA A 234 18.07 -17.50 1.87
C ALA A 234 18.99 -16.37 1.38
N ASP A 235 18.89 -15.99 0.09
CA ASP A 235 19.64 -14.86 -0.47
C ASP A 235 19.24 -13.53 0.21
N LEU A 236 17.94 -13.36 0.47
CA LEU A 236 17.42 -12.17 1.16
C LEU A 236 17.91 -12.09 2.60
N ARG A 237 17.87 -13.21 3.34
CA ARG A 237 18.35 -13.29 4.71
C ARG A 237 19.86 -13.02 4.81
N ALA A 238 20.63 -13.45 3.81
CA ALA A 238 22.06 -13.15 3.74
C ALA A 238 22.35 -11.65 3.62
N VAL A 239 21.47 -10.88 2.95
CA VAL A 239 21.62 -9.43 2.75
C VAL A 239 21.01 -8.62 3.90
N PHE A 240 19.79 -8.97 4.34
CA PHE A 240 19.02 -8.19 5.32
C PHE A 240 19.39 -8.52 6.78
N GLY A 241 20.08 -9.67 6.97
CA GLY A 241 20.44 -10.13 8.31
C GLY A 241 19.21 -10.36 9.19
N ASN A 242 19.31 -9.91 10.45
CA ASN A 242 18.25 -10.00 11.44
C ASN A 242 17.59 -8.63 11.69
N ASP A 243 17.47 -7.78 10.66
CA ASP A 243 16.79 -6.49 10.83
C ASP A 243 15.33 -6.73 11.26
N PRO A 244 14.90 -6.22 12.42
CA PRO A 244 13.57 -6.51 12.98
C PRO A 244 12.43 -5.90 12.16
N ARG A 245 12.71 -5.00 11.24
CA ARG A 245 11.71 -4.41 10.34
C ARG A 245 11.31 -5.35 9.21
N VAL A 246 12.18 -6.31 8.86
CA VAL A 246 11.95 -7.22 7.73
C VAL A 246 11.01 -8.34 8.15
N VAL A 247 9.87 -8.41 7.48
CA VAL A 247 8.81 -9.38 7.74
C VAL A 247 8.66 -10.27 6.53
N PHE A 248 9.13 -11.50 6.62
CA PHE A 248 8.86 -12.52 5.61
C PHE A 248 7.45 -13.07 5.78
N MET A 249 6.72 -13.16 4.69
CA MET A 249 5.38 -13.74 4.64
C MET A 249 5.36 -14.97 3.74
N LYS A 250 4.41 -15.86 3.98
CA LYS A 250 4.11 -16.96 3.05
C LYS A 250 2.93 -16.54 2.15
N PRO A 251 2.88 -17.00 0.89
CA PRO A 251 1.69 -16.78 0.07
C PRO A 251 0.43 -17.30 0.77
N GLY A 252 -0.61 -16.46 0.84
CA GLY A 252 -1.84 -16.68 1.60
C GLY A 252 -1.80 -16.22 3.06
N GLU A 253 -0.64 -15.82 3.57
CA GLU A 253 -0.56 -15.29 4.93
C GLU A 253 -1.10 -13.87 5.00
N THR A 254 -1.98 -13.61 5.97
CA THR A 254 -2.49 -12.28 6.31
C THR A 254 -1.86 -11.79 7.59
N LYS A 255 -1.33 -10.58 7.57
CA LYS A 255 -0.86 -9.86 8.76
C LYS A 255 -1.72 -8.63 9.01
N LYS A 256 -1.88 -8.32 10.31
CA LYS A 256 -2.59 -7.14 10.79
C LYS A 256 -1.59 -6.15 11.37
N PHE A 257 -1.77 -4.93 10.98
CA PHE A 257 -0.90 -3.81 11.39
C PHE A 257 -1.71 -2.69 12.03
#